data_8034511ff3358c30500f4644cc1f4260
#
_entry.id   8034511ff3358c30500f4644cc1f4260
#
_cell.length_a   1.000
_cell.length_b   1.000
_cell.length_c   1.000
_cell.angle_alpha   90.00
_cell.angle_beta   90.00
_cell.angle_gamma   90.00
#
_symmetry.space_group_name_H-M   'P 1'
#
loop_
_entity.id
_entity.type
_entity.pdbx_description
1 polymer ?
#
loop_
_entity_poly.entity_id
_entity_poly.type
_entity_poly.pdbx_seq_one_letter_code
_entity_poly.pdbx_strand_id
1 'polypeptide(L)'
;MENNIVGQRLRALREKTKMSQSKFVAAVGGVKQSAYARYELGEILPPYTVLIKFADYHDVSTDYILGRTENPHGKYYGAEALPKETQIDDFIEMCFEPNTTANEKLRQALKKLMEEQNE
;
A
#
# COMPACT_ATOMS: atom_id res chain seq x y z
N MET A 1 -21.09 -10.24 -3.06
CA MET A 1 -19.82 -10.64 -2.51
C MET A 1 -19.74 -10.24 -1.06
N GLU A 2 -19.33 -11.16 -0.25
CA GLU A 2 -19.18 -10.90 1.17
C GLU A 2 -18.08 -9.92 1.50
N ASN A 3 -17.17 -9.72 0.57
CA ASN A 3 -16.01 -8.90 0.82
C ASN A 3 -15.74 -7.97 -0.35
N ASN A 4 -16.37 -6.79 -0.30
CA ASN A 4 -16.21 -5.76 -1.31
C ASN A 4 -15.13 -4.76 -0.91
N ILE A 5 -14.00 -5.24 -0.42
CA ILE A 5 -12.93 -4.35 0.06
C ILE A 5 -12.36 -3.49 -1.07
N VAL A 6 -12.23 -4.05 -2.26
CA VAL A 6 -11.70 -3.32 -3.42
C VAL A 6 -12.60 -2.14 -3.76
N GLY A 7 -13.91 -2.41 -3.91
CA GLY A 7 -14.88 -1.35 -4.22
C GLY A 7 -14.96 -0.28 -3.14
N GLN A 8 -14.94 -0.68 -1.87
CA GLN A 8 -14.98 0.23 -0.75
C GLN A 8 -13.73 1.14 -0.73
N ARG A 9 -12.58 0.58 -0.97
CA ARG A 9 -11.33 1.37 -0.99
C ARG A 9 -11.24 2.29 -2.20
N LEU A 10 -11.68 1.84 -3.37
CA LEU A 10 -11.74 2.68 -4.56
C LEU A 10 -12.66 3.88 -4.32
N ARG A 11 -13.83 3.63 -3.75
CA ARG A 11 -14.79 4.69 -3.43
C ARG A 11 -14.21 5.68 -2.41
N ALA A 12 -13.61 5.18 -1.35
CA ALA A 12 -13.02 6.02 -0.31
C ALA A 12 -11.90 6.90 -0.88
N LEU A 13 -11.06 6.33 -1.74
CA LEU A 13 -9.98 7.08 -2.39
C LEU A 13 -10.54 8.16 -3.32
N ARG A 14 -11.58 7.82 -4.10
CA ARG A 14 -12.23 8.80 -4.98
C ARG A 14 -12.87 9.94 -4.17
N GLU A 15 -13.55 9.62 -3.09
CA GLU A 15 -14.20 10.61 -2.25
C GLU A 15 -13.20 11.61 -1.65
N LYS A 16 -11.99 11.16 -1.36
CA LYS A 16 -10.92 12.06 -0.91
C LYS A 16 -10.55 13.10 -1.96
N THR A 17 -10.69 12.78 -3.24
CA THR A 17 -10.42 13.74 -4.32
C THR A 17 -11.59 14.69 -4.55
N LYS A 18 -12.74 14.43 -3.96
CA LYS A 18 -13.99 15.21 -4.11
C LYS A 18 -14.49 15.20 -5.55
N MET A 19 -14.16 14.18 -6.34
CA MET A 19 -14.62 14.03 -7.70
C MET A 19 -15.80 13.08 -7.78
N SER A 20 -16.71 13.35 -8.73
CA SER A 20 -17.71 12.36 -9.12
C SER A 20 -17.05 11.20 -9.86
N GLN A 21 -17.77 10.11 -10.05
CA GLN A 21 -17.26 8.98 -10.84
C GLN A 21 -16.89 9.41 -12.25
N SER A 22 -17.73 10.20 -12.91
CA SER A 22 -17.46 10.68 -14.28
C SER A 22 -16.19 11.50 -14.36
N LYS A 23 -16.00 12.43 -13.42
CA LYS A 23 -14.81 13.28 -13.39
C LYS A 23 -13.57 12.47 -13.10
N PHE A 24 -13.69 11.51 -12.19
CA PHE A 24 -12.55 10.68 -11.79
C PHE A 24 -12.05 9.83 -12.97
N VAL A 25 -12.97 9.15 -13.68
CA VAL A 25 -12.55 8.31 -14.83
C VAL A 25 -11.97 9.15 -15.97
N ALA A 26 -12.47 10.37 -16.14
CA ALA A 26 -11.89 11.30 -17.13
C ALA A 26 -10.47 11.70 -16.73
N ALA A 27 -10.22 11.92 -15.44
CA ALA A 27 -8.91 12.28 -14.94
C ALA A 27 -7.89 11.14 -15.04
N VAL A 28 -8.32 9.92 -14.72
CA VAL A 28 -7.45 8.74 -14.81
C VAL A 28 -7.20 8.34 -16.24
N GLY A 29 -8.24 8.36 -17.08
CA GLY A 29 -8.19 7.97 -18.49
C GLY A 29 -8.23 6.46 -18.68
N GLY A 30 -8.78 6.05 -19.81
CA GLY A 30 -8.79 4.64 -20.21
C GLY A 30 -9.78 3.74 -19.47
N VAL A 31 -10.71 4.32 -18.72
CA VAL A 31 -11.71 3.57 -17.94
C VAL A 31 -13.08 4.16 -18.25
N LYS A 32 -14.05 3.31 -18.52
CA LYS A 32 -15.43 3.74 -18.72
C LYS A 32 -16.10 3.98 -17.38
N GLN A 33 -16.93 5.02 -17.28
CA GLN A 33 -17.64 5.33 -16.05
C GLN A 33 -18.56 4.20 -15.62
N SER A 34 -19.22 3.53 -16.56
CA SER A 34 -20.10 2.39 -16.26
C SER A 34 -19.31 1.22 -15.63
N ALA A 35 -18.12 0.96 -16.13
CA ALA A 35 -17.25 -0.09 -15.57
C ALA A 35 -16.77 0.31 -14.17
N TYR A 36 -16.36 1.56 -14.01
CA TYR A 36 -15.87 2.05 -12.72
C TYR A 36 -16.95 1.96 -11.64
N ALA A 37 -18.19 2.33 -11.98
CA ALA A 37 -19.31 2.22 -11.05
C ALA A 37 -19.47 0.79 -10.54
N ARG A 38 -19.31 -0.19 -11.41
CA ARG A 38 -19.40 -1.62 -11.05
C ARG A 38 -18.22 -2.05 -10.17
N TYR A 39 -17.05 -1.46 -10.36
CA TYR A 39 -15.90 -1.71 -9.47
C TYR A 39 -16.21 -1.25 -8.04
N GLU A 40 -16.78 -0.05 -7.89
CA GLU A 40 -17.13 0.46 -6.55
C GLU A 40 -18.23 -0.36 -5.89
N LEU A 41 -19.17 -0.90 -6.67
CA LEU A 41 -20.22 -1.76 -6.13
C LEU A 41 -19.75 -3.18 -5.81
N GLY A 42 -18.56 -3.56 -6.28
CA GLY A 42 -18.06 -4.91 -6.08
C GLY A 42 -18.65 -5.95 -7.03
N GLU A 43 -19.35 -5.51 -8.08
CA GLU A 43 -19.92 -6.43 -9.06
C GLU A 43 -18.86 -7.08 -9.93
N ILE A 44 -17.82 -6.35 -10.27
CA ILE A 44 -16.67 -6.87 -11.02
C ILE A 44 -15.39 -6.32 -10.40
N LEU A 45 -14.29 -7.02 -10.63
CA LEU A 45 -12.97 -6.55 -10.20
C LEU A 45 -12.27 -5.85 -11.36
N PRO A 46 -11.54 -4.76 -11.10
CA PRO A 46 -10.78 -4.12 -12.16
C PRO A 46 -9.66 -5.05 -12.65
N PRO A 47 -9.40 -5.08 -13.97
CA PRO A 47 -8.22 -5.80 -14.47
C PRO A 47 -6.94 -5.22 -13.87
N TYR A 48 -5.87 -6.02 -13.89
CA TYR A 48 -4.62 -5.57 -13.26
C TYR A 48 -4.08 -4.27 -13.87
N THR A 49 -4.26 -4.08 -15.17
CA THR A 49 -3.81 -2.85 -15.85
C THR A 49 -4.53 -1.61 -15.32
N VAL A 50 -5.84 -1.74 -15.07
CA VAL A 50 -6.67 -0.66 -14.52
C VAL A 50 -6.35 -0.45 -13.04
N LEU A 51 -6.15 -1.54 -12.30
CA LEU A 51 -5.79 -1.50 -10.89
C LEU A 51 -4.48 -0.72 -10.67
N ILE A 52 -3.49 -0.95 -11.52
CA ILE A 52 -2.22 -0.22 -11.48
C ILE A 52 -2.46 1.27 -11.71
N LYS A 53 -3.31 1.64 -12.66
CA LYS A 53 -3.66 3.05 -12.90
C LYS A 53 -4.25 3.71 -11.67
N PHE A 54 -5.16 3.03 -10.99
CA PHE A 54 -5.77 3.56 -9.78
C PHE A 54 -4.74 3.72 -8.66
N ALA A 55 -3.89 2.72 -8.47
CA ALA A 55 -2.84 2.76 -7.47
C ALA A 55 -1.88 3.94 -7.71
N ASP A 56 -1.47 4.11 -8.96
CA ASP A 56 -0.58 5.21 -9.33
C ASP A 56 -1.25 6.57 -9.16
N TYR A 57 -2.52 6.68 -9.57
CA TYR A 57 -3.26 7.93 -9.46
C TYR A 57 -3.41 8.38 -8.01
N HIS A 58 -3.73 7.45 -7.13
CA HIS A 58 -3.95 7.75 -5.72
C HIS A 58 -2.67 7.69 -4.89
N ASP A 59 -1.56 7.31 -5.48
CA ASP A 59 -0.27 7.12 -4.79
C ASP A 59 -0.41 6.15 -3.62
N VAL A 60 -1.04 5.01 -3.88
CA VAL A 60 -1.20 3.93 -2.90
C VAL A 60 -0.72 2.63 -3.52
N SER A 61 -0.46 1.63 -2.68
CA SER A 61 -0.06 0.31 -3.17
C SER A 61 -1.28 -0.46 -3.69
N THR A 62 -1.06 -1.36 -4.64
CA THR A 62 -2.10 -2.29 -5.09
C THR A 62 -2.53 -3.20 -3.95
N ASP A 63 -1.62 -3.56 -3.05
CA ASP A 63 -1.95 -4.37 -1.88
C ASP A 63 -2.98 -3.68 -0.98
N TYR A 64 -2.88 -2.36 -0.85
CA TYR A 64 -3.87 -1.59 -0.09
C TYR A 64 -5.25 -1.67 -0.74
N ILE A 65 -5.33 -1.45 -2.06
CA ILE A 65 -6.60 -1.52 -2.78
C ILE A 65 -7.22 -2.92 -2.69
N LEU A 66 -6.38 -3.95 -2.76
CA LEU A 66 -6.83 -5.35 -2.68
C LEU A 66 -7.17 -5.80 -1.26
N GLY A 67 -6.93 -4.96 -0.25
CA GLY A 67 -7.26 -5.30 1.12
C GLY A 67 -6.24 -6.16 1.83
N ARG A 68 -5.02 -6.27 1.30
CA ARG A 68 -3.97 -7.10 1.88
C ARG A 68 -3.17 -6.37 2.96
N THR A 69 -3.32 -5.07 3.05
CA THR A 69 -2.67 -4.23 4.07
C THR A 69 -3.59 -3.07 4.43
N GLU A 70 -3.49 -2.58 5.64
CA GLU A 70 -4.19 -1.38 6.09
C GLU A 70 -3.38 -0.11 5.84
N ASN A 71 -2.13 -0.25 5.45
CA ASN A 71 -1.24 0.89 5.17
C ASN A 71 -1.29 1.23 3.68
N PRO A 72 -1.73 2.46 3.29
CA PRO A 72 -1.81 2.84 1.87
C PRO A 72 -0.50 2.70 1.11
N HIS A 73 0.64 2.83 1.78
CA HIS A 73 1.95 2.68 1.16
C HIS A 73 2.61 1.35 1.52
N GLY A 74 1.88 0.49 2.23
CA GLY A 74 2.41 -0.77 2.71
C GLY A 74 2.38 -1.86 1.66
N LYS A 75 3.13 -2.92 1.93
CA LYS A 75 3.12 -4.14 1.16
C LYS A 75 2.68 -5.27 2.08
N TYR A 76 2.13 -6.32 1.48
CA TYR A 76 1.77 -7.51 2.23
C TYR A 76 2.95 -8.48 2.22
N TYR A 77 3.38 -8.89 3.40
CA TYR A 77 4.49 -9.83 3.55
C TYR A 77 4.05 -11.18 4.14
N GLY A 78 2.84 -11.27 4.65
CA GLY A 78 2.37 -12.45 5.35
C GLY A 78 2.78 -12.47 6.82
N ALA A 79 2.28 -13.46 7.56
CA ALA A 79 2.50 -13.55 9.01
C ALA A 79 3.96 -13.80 9.39
N GLU A 80 4.73 -14.38 8.48
CA GLU A 80 6.13 -14.72 8.71
C GLU A 80 7.09 -13.58 8.38
N ALA A 81 6.58 -12.50 7.84
CA ALA A 81 7.40 -11.39 7.35
C ALA A 81 7.67 -10.32 8.41
N LEU A 82 7.48 -10.64 9.67
CA LEU A 82 7.84 -9.74 10.76
C LEU A 82 9.36 -9.57 10.79
N PRO A 83 9.85 -8.33 10.96
CA PRO A 83 11.28 -8.09 10.93
C PRO A 83 12.00 -8.89 12.00
N LYS A 84 13.00 -9.66 11.59
CA LYS A 84 13.97 -10.28 12.46
C LYS A 84 15.19 -9.38 12.50
N GLU A 85 16.07 -9.61 13.44
CA GLU A 85 17.26 -8.79 13.61
C GLU A 85 18.05 -8.66 12.28
N THR A 86 18.22 -9.78 11.58
CA THR A 86 18.92 -9.79 10.29
C THR A 86 18.20 -8.96 9.22
N GLN A 87 16.87 -8.98 9.22
CA GLN A 87 16.08 -8.21 8.26
C GLN A 87 16.16 -6.72 8.55
N ILE A 88 16.26 -6.35 9.82
CA ILE A 88 16.44 -4.95 10.20
C ILE A 88 17.82 -4.45 9.74
N ASP A 89 18.86 -5.27 9.90
CA ASP A 89 20.20 -4.92 9.43
C ASP A 89 20.20 -4.73 7.91
N ASP A 90 19.57 -5.64 7.17
CA ASP A 90 19.46 -5.52 5.71
C ASP A 90 18.70 -4.25 5.30
N PHE A 91 17.63 -3.94 6.00
CA PHE A 91 16.83 -2.73 5.75
C PHE A 91 17.68 -1.47 5.97
N ILE A 92 18.47 -1.44 7.05
CA ILE A 92 19.34 -0.31 7.34
C ILE A 92 20.39 -0.15 6.23
N GLU A 93 20.95 -1.25 5.75
CA GLU A 93 21.92 -1.20 4.65
C GLU A 93 21.31 -0.70 3.34
N MET A 94 20.03 -1.01 3.11
CA MET A 94 19.33 -0.49 1.93
C MET A 94 19.08 1.00 2.01
N CYS A 95 18.83 1.54 3.21
CA CYS A 95 18.46 2.95 3.40
C CYS A 95 19.66 3.86 3.58
N PHE A 96 20.79 3.32 4.04
CA PHE A 96 21.96 4.11 4.40
C PHE A 96 23.21 3.48 3.81
N GLU A 97 24.18 4.32 3.45
CA GLU A 97 25.46 3.80 2.99
C GLU A 97 26.15 3.04 4.13
N PRO A 98 26.77 1.88 3.85
CA PRO A 98 27.49 1.14 4.86
C PRO A 98 28.62 1.97 5.46
N ASN A 99 28.89 1.74 6.73
CA ASN A 99 29.98 2.39 7.46
C ASN A 99 29.83 3.88 7.67
N THR A 100 28.62 4.43 7.53
CA THR A 100 28.35 5.80 7.94
C THR A 100 28.00 5.84 9.43
N THR A 101 28.28 6.95 10.08
CA THR A 101 27.95 7.14 11.50
C THR A 101 26.45 7.03 11.74
N ALA A 102 25.64 7.54 10.81
CA ALA A 102 24.18 7.45 10.91
C ALA A 102 23.71 6.00 10.87
N ASN A 103 24.29 5.20 9.98
CA ASN A 103 23.96 3.78 9.88
C ASN A 103 24.26 3.04 11.18
N GLU A 104 25.44 3.25 11.75
CA GLU A 104 25.84 2.61 13.00
C GLU A 104 24.95 3.01 14.17
N LYS A 105 24.64 4.28 14.29
CA LYS A 105 23.77 4.79 15.36
C LYS A 105 22.37 4.20 15.25
N LEU A 106 21.85 4.11 14.05
CA LEU A 106 20.53 3.54 13.82
C LEU A 106 20.51 2.05 14.16
N ARG A 107 21.54 1.30 13.75
CA ARG A 107 21.65 -0.12 14.09
C ARG A 107 21.64 -0.34 15.58
N GLN A 108 22.45 0.43 16.30
CA GLN A 108 22.56 0.33 17.76
C GLN A 108 21.22 0.66 18.43
N ALA A 109 20.54 1.71 17.99
CA ALA A 109 19.25 2.10 18.55
C ALA A 109 18.20 1.03 18.34
N LEU A 110 18.13 0.44 17.14
CA LEU A 110 17.16 -0.61 16.83
C LEU A 110 17.44 -1.89 17.62
N LYS A 111 18.70 -2.29 17.73
CA LYS A 111 19.08 -3.48 18.51
C LYS A 111 18.73 -3.30 19.98
N LYS A 112 18.99 -2.13 20.52
CA LYS A 112 18.66 -1.83 21.91
C LYS A 112 17.16 -1.91 22.16
N LEU A 113 16.34 -1.37 21.27
CA LEU A 113 14.89 -1.44 21.39
C LEU A 113 14.40 -2.89 21.34
N MET A 114 14.97 -3.70 20.47
CA MET A 114 14.61 -5.12 20.37
C MET A 114 14.98 -5.89 21.63
N GLU A 115 16.14 -5.64 22.21
CA GLU A 115 16.56 -6.25 23.44
C GLU A 115 15.64 -5.88 24.61
N GLU A 116 15.22 -4.62 24.69
CA GLU A 116 14.29 -4.17 25.72
C GLU A 116 12.92 -4.85 25.62
N GLN A 117 12.48 -5.17 24.40
CA GLN A 117 11.19 -5.84 24.19
C GLN A 117 11.25 -7.32 24.52
N ASN A 118 12.41 -7.93 24.55
CA ASN A 118 12.58 -9.35 24.81
C ASN A 118 12.79 -9.67 26.29
N GLU A 119 12.83 -8.68 27.13
CA GLU A 119 12.82 -8.84 28.58
C GLU A 119 11.38 -8.97 29.09
#